data_e2fda5ee85fa4b5ce5e5418d0e3eb9d7
#
_entry.id   e2fda5ee85fa4b5ce5e5418d0e3eb9d7
#
_cell.length_a   1.000
_cell.length_b   1.000
_cell.length_c   1.000
_cell.angle_alpha   90.00
_cell.angle_beta   90.00
_cell.angle_gamma   90.00
#
_symmetry.space_group_name_H-M   'P 1'
#
loop_
_entity.id
_entity.type
_entity.pdbx_description
1 polymer ?
#
loop_
_entity_poly.entity_id
_entity_poly.type
_entity_poly.pdbx_seq_one_letter_code
_entity_poly.pdbx_strand_id
1 'polypeptide(L)'
;AYLRIAVGVLFLFFGEYKVFGTEFTLGGGFQRWINGFITDGAYPFMVPVLRGFVLPHGTAIASLVAYGELAIGIALTLGLLVRAASVCGLVYMLALLFSANYPGANAPPWQYLGAALDHLVLALCFAAFTLGRPAETLSVAPYLQRLLGRAVVGH
;
A
#
# COMPACT_ATOMS: atom_id res chain seq x y z
N ALA A 1 15.14 -7.27 -8.24
CA ALA A 1 13.92 -7.86 -8.83
C ALA A 1 13.15 -8.76 -7.86
N TYR A 2 13.79 -9.75 -7.24
CA TYR A 2 13.09 -10.75 -6.38
C TYR A 2 12.33 -10.10 -5.21
N LEU A 3 12.94 -9.18 -4.47
CA LEU A 3 12.26 -8.48 -3.37
C LEU A 3 11.04 -7.69 -3.86
N ARG A 4 11.15 -7.03 -5.02
CA ARG A 4 10.02 -6.33 -5.64
C ARG A 4 8.86 -7.29 -5.94
N ILE A 5 9.16 -8.44 -6.55
CA ILE A 5 8.15 -9.45 -6.88
C ILE A 5 7.52 -10.01 -5.60
N ALA A 6 8.32 -10.31 -4.58
CA ALA A 6 7.81 -10.81 -3.30
C ALA A 6 6.86 -9.81 -2.63
N VAL A 7 7.23 -8.52 -2.57
CA VAL A 7 6.34 -7.46 -2.07
C VAL A 7 5.10 -7.34 -2.94
N GLY A 8 5.24 -7.43 -4.27
CA GLY A 8 4.10 -7.42 -5.20
C GLY A 8 3.12 -8.55 -4.95
N VAL A 9 3.61 -9.78 -4.80
CA VAL A 9 2.78 -10.95 -4.50
C VAL A 9 2.07 -10.79 -3.15
N LEU A 10 2.76 -10.27 -2.12
CA LEU A 10 2.14 -9.99 -0.83
C LEU A 10 0.95 -9.02 -0.98
N PHE A 11 1.12 -7.96 -1.76
CA PHE A 11 0.07 -6.98 -2.04
C PHE A 11 -1.08 -7.55 -2.88
N LEU A 12 -0.82 -8.52 -3.76
CA LEU A 12 -1.87 -9.26 -4.46
C LEU A 12 -2.78 -10.02 -3.49
N PHE A 13 -2.20 -10.74 -2.53
CA PHE A 13 -2.99 -11.45 -1.50
C PHE A 13 -3.83 -10.50 -0.65
N PHE A 14 -3.26 -9.37 -0.22
CA PHE A 14 -4.02 -8.39 0.57
C PHE A 14 -5.12 -7.73 -0.24
N GLY A 15 -4.84 -7.35 -1.49
CA GLY A 15 -5.81 -6.73 -2.38
C GLY A 15 -6.93 -7.71 -2.80
N GLU A 16 -6.57 -8.94 -3.15
CA GLU A 16 -7.54 -9.98 -3.53
C GLU A 16 -8.58 -10.19 -2.42
N TYR A 17 -8.14 -10.45 -1.21
CA TYR A 17 -9.03 -10.66 -0.06
C TYR A 17 -10.02 -9.50 0.14
N LYS A 18 -9.55 -8.25 -0.03
CA LYS A 18 -10.36 -7.04 0.17
C LYS A 18 -11.31 -6.74 -0.99
N VAL A 19 -10.90 -7.09 -2.22
CA VAL A 19 -11.71 -6.86 -3.43
C VAL A 19 -12.82 -7.91 -3.56
N PHE A 20 -12.49 -9.17 -3.39
CA PHE A 20 -13.47 -10.26 -3.54
C PHE A 20 -14.27 -10.52 -2.25
N GLY A 21 -13.73 -10.20 -1.09
CA GLY A 21 -14.44 -10.21 0.19
C GLY A 21 -15.17 -8.90 0.42
N THR A 22 -16.47 -8.84 0.13
CA THR A 22 -17.29 -7.63 0.29
C THR A 22 -17.37 -7.13 1.74
N GLU A 23 -17.00 -7.94 2.70
CA GLU A 23 -16.99 -7.61 4.13
C GLU A 23 -16.12 -6.40 4.45
N PHE A 24 -14.93 -6.30 3.82
CA PHE A 24 -14.03 -5.18 4.04
C PHE A 24 -14.60 -3.87 3.47
N THR A 25 -15.10 -3.88 2.25
CA THR A 25 -15.54 -2.67 1.54
C THR A 25 -16.98 -2.26 1.86
N LEU A 26 -17.91 -3.20 1.85
CA LEU A 26 -19.34 -2.97 1.98
C LEU A 26 -19.94 -3.47 3.30
N GLY A 27 -19.32 -4.46 3.94
CA GLY A 27 -19.79 -5.06 5.19
C GLY A 27 -19.36 -4.31 6.46
N GLY A 28 -18.79 -3.12 6.34
CA GLY A 28 -18.35 -2.31 7.49
C GLY A 28 -17.02 -2.75 8.11
N GLY A 29 -16.32 -3.70 7.50
CA GLY A 29 -15.03 -4.20 7.99
C GLY A 29 -13.99 -3.09 8.09
N PHE A 30 -13.87 -2.25 7.07
CA PHE A 30 -12.97 -1.10 7.08
C PHE A 30 -13.27 -0.13 8.23
N GLN A 31 -14.54 0.22 8.44
CA GLN A 31 -14.94 1.13 9.52
C GLN A 31 -14.61 0.55 10.91
N ARG A 32 -14.76 -0.77 11.09
CA ARG A 32 -14.35 -1.44 12.34
C ARG A 32 -12.84 -1.34 12.56
N TRP A 33 -12.03 -1.54 11.52
CA TRP A 33 -10.58 -1.35 11.60
C TRP A 33 -10.20 0.09 11.97
N ILE A 34 -10.80 1.09 11.30
CA ILE A 34 -10.51 2.50 11.59
C ILE A 34 -10.93 2.88 13.01
N ASN A 35 -12.07 2.40 13.50
CA ASN A 35 -12.47 2.63 14.89
C ASN A 35 -11.49 1.98 15.89
N GLY A 36 -10.98 0.80 15.59
CA GLY A 36 -9.92 0.15 16.36
C GLY A 36 -8.65 1.00 16.43
N PHE A 37 -8.20 1.53 15.28
CA PHE A 37 -7.03 2.42 15.23
C PHE A 37 -7.23 3.69 16.06
N ILE A 38 -8.41 4.32 15.98
CA ILE A 38 -8.74 5.51 16.77
C ILE A 38 -8.71 5.23 18.28
N THR A 39 -9.10 4.01 18.67
CA THR A 39 -9.17 3.65 20.10
C THR A 39 -7.78 3.37 20.66
N ASP A 40 -6.93 2.66 19.92
CA ASP A 40 -5.77 2.00 20.54
C ASP A 40 -4.49 1.97 19.67
N GLY A 41 -4.44 2.64 18.56
CA GLY A 41 -3.27 2.51 17.67
C GLY A 41 -2.86 3.76 16.90
N ALA A 42 -3.71 4.79 16.83
CA ALA A 42 -3.41 5.96 16.03
C ALA A 42 -2.56 6.98 16.77
N TYR A 43 -1.59 7.56 16.06
CA TYR A 43 -0.90 8.74 16.57
C TYR A 43 -1.89 9.89 16.82
N PRO A 44 -1.69 10.71 17.87
CA PRO A 44 -2.65 11.76 18.23
C PRO A 44 -3.01 12.72 17.10
N PHE A 45 -2.06 13.06 16.23
CA PHE A 45 -2.31 13.91 15.06
C PHE A 45 -3.14 13.22 13.97
N MET A 46 -3.16 11.89 13.92
CA MET A 46 -3.89 11.10 12.91
C MET A 46 -5.35 10.90 13.30
N VAL A 47 -5.67 10.89 14.61
CA VAL A 47 -7.05 10.71 15.11
C VAL A 47 -8.06 11.68 14.49
N PRO A 48 -7.80 13.01 14.40
CA PRO A 48 -8.73 13.95 13.74
C PRO A 48 -8.94 13.61 12.26
N VAL A 49 -7.91 13.16 11.55
CA VAL A 49 -7.98 12.76 10.14
C VAL A 49 -8.86 11.52 9.99
N LEU A 50 -8.64 10.51 10.83
CA LEU A 50 -9.44 9.28 10.81
C LEU A 50 -10.92 9.55 11.10
N ARG A 51 -11.23 10.37 12.10
CA ARG A 51 -12.62 10.70 12.47
C ARG A 51 -13.30 11.66 11.51
N GLY A 52 -12.61 12.73 11.09
CA GLY A 52 -13.19 13.82 10.31
C GLY A 52 -13.20 13.56 8.80
N PHE A 53 -12.31 12.73 8.29
CA PHE A 53 -12.20 12.47 6.86
C PHE A 53 -12.38 11.00 6.50
N VAL A 54 -11.64 10.09 7.13
CA VAL A 54 -11.63 8.68 6.72
C VAL A 54 -12.95 7.98 7.03
N LEU A 55 -13.49 8.11 8.23
CA LEU A 55 -14.75 7.45 8.62
C LEU A 55 -15.96 7.94 7.80
N PRO A 56 -16.17 9.26 7.59
CA PRO A 56 -17.30 9.73 6.77
C PRO A 56 -17.25 9.24 5.33
N HIS A 57 -16.06 8.99 4.78
CA HIS A 57 -15.86 8.48 3.42
C HIS A 57 -15.46 6.98 3.40
N GLY A 58 -15.80 6.24 4.45
CA GLY A 58 -15.29 4.91 4.73
C GLY A 58 -15.41 3.93 3.56
N THR A 59 -16.57 3.83 2.91
CA THR A 59 -16.76 2.92 1.77
C THR A 59 -15.89 3.27 0.57
N ALA A 60 -15.79 4.57 0.24
CA ALA A 60 -14.96 5.03 -0.87
C ALA A 60 -13.47 4.77 -0.60
N ILE A 61 -13.02 5.08 0.63
CA ILE A 61 -11.63 4.86 1.03
C ILE A 61 -11.31 3.36 1.14
N ALA A 62 -12.24 2.55 1.65
CA ALA A 62 -12.09 1.09 1.67
C ALA A 62 -11.90 0.52 0.25
N SER A 63 -12.69 0.99 -0.71
CA SER A 63 -12.56 0.60 -2.11
C SER A 63 -11.22 1.07 -2.68
N LEU A 64 -10.82 2.31 -2.42
CA LEU A 64 -9.51 2.83 -2.85
C LEU A 64 -8.35 1.99 -2.29
N VAL A 65 -8.42 1.60 -1.02
CA VAL A 65 -7.43 0.71 -0.39
C VAL A 65 -7.42 -0.66 -1.07
N ALA A 66 -8.57 -1.31 -1.21
CA ALA A 66 -8.66 -2.65 -1.79
C ALA A 66 -8.13 -2.71 -3.22
N TYR A 67 -8.62 -1.85 -4.10
CA TYR A 67 -8.18 -1.79 -5.50
C TYR A 67 -6.76 -1.22 -5.63
N GLY A 68 -6.37 -0.30 -4.75
CA GLY A 68 -5.02 0.26 -4.70
C GLY A 68 -3.97 -0.80 -4.36
N GLU A 69 -4.21 -1.64 -3.35
CA GLU A 69 -3.33 -2.76 -3.01
C GLU A 69 -3.20 -3.75 -4.17
N LEU A 70 -4.33 -4.10 -4.80
CA LEU A 70 -4.32 -5.00 -5.95
C LEU A 70 -3.52 -4.41 -7.13
N ALA A 71 -3.73 -3.13 -7.44
CA ALA A 71 -3.01 -2.43 -8.50
C ALA A 71 -1.50 -2.34 -8.22
N ILE A 72 -1.10 -2.01 -6.99
CA ILE A 72 0.30 -2.01 -6.55
C ILE A 72 0.89 -3.41 -6.70
N GLY A 73 0.16 -4.44 -6.24
CA GLY A 73 0.59 -5.83 -6.35
C GLY A 73 0.85 -6.26 -7.80
N ILE A 74 -0.08 -5.98 -8.71
CA ILE A 74 0.06 -6.25 -10.15
C ILE A 74 1.26 -5.49 -10.73
N ALA A 75 1.34 -4.19 -10.46
CA ALA A 75 2.40 -3.33 -10.98
C ALA A 75 3.81 -3.81 -10.56
N LEU A 76 3.99 -4.11 -9.28
CA LEU A 76 5.26 -4.60 -8.75
C LEU A 76 5.59 -6.00 -9.25
N THR A 77 4.63 -6.92 -9.28
CA THR A 77 4.87 -8.30 -9.74
C THR A 77 5.30 -8.32 -11.20
N LEU A 78 4.58 -7.62 -12.06
CA LEU A 78 4.87 -7.56 -13.49
C LEU A 78 6.03 -6.61 -13.85
N GLY A 79 6.42 -5.72 -12.94
CA GLY A 79 7.44 -4.71 -13.20
C GLY A 79 6.94 -3.54 -14.05
N LEU A 80 5.63 -3.24 -13.98
CA LEU A 80 4.99 -2.13 -14.67
C LEU A 80 4.83 -0.94 -13.74
N LEU A 81 5.07 0.28 -14.23
CA LEU A 81 4.85 1.51 -13.45
C LEU A 81 5.44 1.45 -12.03
N VAL A 82 6.55 0.73 -11.85
CA VAL A 82 7.12 0.40 -10.54
C VAL A 82 7.32 1.63 -9.65
N ARG A 83 7.80 2.74 -10.21
CA ARG A 83 8.00 3.98 -9.43
C ARG A 83 6.69 4.56 -8.93
N ALA A 84 5.67 4.65 -9.78
CA ALA A 84 4.35 5.17 -9.38
C ALA A 84 3.71 4.28 -8.32
N ALA A 85 3.69 2.96 -8.56
CA ALA A 85 3.20 1.99 -7.58
C ALA A 85 3.96 2.06 -6.25
N SER A 86 5.29 2.27 -6.30
CA SER A 86 6.11 2.38 -5.08
C SER A 86 5.84 3.67 -4.31
N VAL A 87 5.63 4.80 -4.98
CA VAL A 87 5.24 6.04 -4.31
C VAL A 87 3.87 5.88 -3.62
N CYS A 88 2.89 5.30 -4.32
CA CYS A 88 1.57 5.02 -3.73
C CYS A 88 1.68 4.06 -2.53
N GLY A 89 2.47 2.99 -2.67
CA GLY A 89 2.71 2.04 -1.60
C GLY A 89 3.42 2.66 -0.39
N LEU A 90 4.41 3.53 -0.62
CA LEU A 90 5.09 4.27 0.44
C LEU A 90 4.12 5.15 1.23
N VAL A 91 3.33 5.97 0.53
CA VAL A 91 2.33 6.85 1.18
C VAL A 91 1.32 6.01 1.96
N TYR A 92 0.87 4.90 1.40
CA TYR A 92 -0.08 4.00 2.06
C TYR A 92 0.52 3.35 3.31
N MET A 93 1.75 2.83 3.25
CA MET A 93 2.41 2.23 4.42
C MET A 93 2.67 3.26 5.52
N LEU A 94 3.05 4.49 5.19
CA LEU A 94 3.20 5.56 6.16
C LEU A 94 1.85 5.96 6.79
N ALA A 95 0.77 6.00 6.00
CA ALA A 95 -0.56 6.24 6.52
C ALA A 95 -0.99 5.15 7.51
N LEU A 96 -0.72 3.88 7.22
CA LEU A 96 -0.98 2.77 8.15
C LEU A 96 -0.09 2.83 9.39
N LEU A 97 1.21 3.12 9.23
CA LEU A 97 2.14 3.27 10.34
C LEU A 97 1.62 4.30 11.36
N PHE A 98 1.20 5.47 10.89
CA PHE A 98 0.68 6.52 11.76
C PHE A 98 -0.75 6.27 12.27
N SER A 99 -1.50 5.43 11.59
CA SER A 99 -2.87 5.08 12.00
C SER A 99 -2.94 3.92 13.00
N ALA A 100 -1.96 3.01 13.00
CA ALA A 100 -2.08 1.74 13.72
C ALA A 100 -0.94 1.42 14.68
N ASN A 101 0.18 2.19 14.65
CA ASN A 101 1.40 1.79 15.35
C ASN A 101 1.90 2.81 16.38
N TYR A 102 0.97 3.55 17.02
CA TYR A 102 1.34 4.47 18.10
C TYR A 102 1.68 3.70 19.38
N PRO A 103 2.90 3.77 19.91
CA PRO A 103 3.32 2.98 21.06
C PRO A 103 2.93 3.61 22.41
N GLY A 104 2.30 4.80 22.40
CA GLY A 104 1.97 5.55 23.63
C GLY A 104 2.95 6.68 23.92
N ALA A 105 2.50 7.69 24.70
CA ALA A 105 3.25 8.91 24.96
C ALA A 105 4.58 8.72 25.70
N ASN A 106 4.70 7.67 26.50
CA ASN A 106 5.87 7.38 27.33
C ASN A 106 6.73 6.24 26.81
N ALA A 107 6.52 5.84 25.55
CA ALA A 107 7.29 4.77 24.92
C ALA A 107 8.74 5.19 24.63
N PRO A 108 9.70 4.29 24.73
CA PRO A 108 11.08 4.58 24.34
C PRO A 108 11.17 4.89 22.83
N PRO A 109 12.14 5.74 22.38
CA PRO A 109 12.21 6.23 21.01
C PRO A 109 12.19 5.16 19.92
N TRP A 110 12.79 4.00 20.17
CA TRP A 110 12.83 2.91 19.20
C TRP A 110 11.45 2.28 18.90
N GLN A 111 10.51 2.34 19.85
CA GLN A 111 9.16 1.82 19.64
C GLN A 111 8.35 2.64 18.65
N TYR A 112 8.61 3.94 18.52
CA TYR A 112 7.94 4.79 17.52
C TYR A 112 8.28 4.39 16.08
N LEU A 113 9.41 3.71 15.88
CA LEU A 113 9.86 3.23 14.57
C LEU A 113 9.76 1.71 14.41
N GLY A 114 9.61 0.96 15.49
CA GLY A 114 9.86 -0.46 15.41
C GLY A 114 8.98 -1.38 16.28
N ALA A 115 7.97 -0.88 16.96
CA ALA A 115 7.08 -1.75 17.74
C ALA A 115 6.29 -2.73 16.86
N ALA A 116 5.92 -2.29 15.65
CA ALA A 116 5.38 -3.13 14.60
C ALA A 116 6.21 -2.90 13.33
N LEU A 117 7.13 -3.81 13.06
CA LEU A 117 8.06 -3.70 11.92
C LEU A 117 7.40 -3.89 10.55
N ASP A 118 6.15 -4.33 10.50
CA ASP A 118 5.39 -4.63 9.30
C ASP A 118 5.27 -3.42 8.34
N HIS A 119 4.65 -2.34 8.78
CA HIS A 119 4.43 -1.16 7.94
C HIS A 119 5.73 -0.41 7.64
N LEU A 120 6.64 -0.28 8.61
CA LEU A 120 7.90 0.42 8.41
C LEU A 120 8.80 -0.32 7.42
N VAL A 121 8.94 -1.63 7.53
CA VAL A 121 9.77 -2.43 6.63
C VAL A 121 9.26 -2.35 5.20
N LEU A 122 7.94 -2.46 5.01
CA LEU A 122 7.33 -2.29 3.68
C LEU A 122 7.50 -0.86 3.15
N ALA A 123 7.38 0.18 3.99
CA ALA A 123 7.65 1.55 3.61
C ALA A 123 9.10 1.74 3.12
N LEU A 124 10.08 1.14 3.81
CA LEU A 124 11.49 1.16 3.39
C LEU A 124 11.71 0.43 2.06
N CYS A 125 11.04 -0.72 1.84
CA CYS A 125 11.07 -1.41 0.55
C CYS A 125 10.53 -0.51 -0.58
N PHE A 126 9.39 0.14 -0.37
CA PHE A 126 8.82 1.07 -1.35
C PHE A 126 9.71 2.29 -1.60
N ALA A 127 10.32 2.85 -0.57
CA ALA A 127 11.29 3.94 -0.71
C ALA A 127 12.49 3.49 -1.57
N ALA A 128 13.04 2.30 -1.30
CA ALA A 128 14.12 1.73 -2.09
C ALA A 128 13.72 1.47 -3.55
N PHE A 129 12.50 1.01 -3.82
CA PHE A 129 11.99 0.81 -5.18
C PHE A 129 11.75 2.13 -5.91
N THR A 130 11.39 3.19 -5.19
CA THR A 130 11.20 4.53 -5.77
C THR A 130 12.55 5.13 -6.21
N LEU A 131 13.57 5.01 -5.38
CA LEU A 131 14.90 5.59 -5.61
C LEU A 131 15.78 4.74 -6.51
N GLY A 132 15.60 3.42 -6.48
CA GLY A 132 16.39 2.47 -7.24
C GLY A 132 15.89 2.24 -8.66
N ARG A 133 16.43 1.18 -9.30
CA ARG A 133 16.05 0.72 -10.65
C ARG A 133 15.50 -0.72 -10.62
N PRO A 134 14.48 -1.01 -9.82
CA PRO A 134 13.98 -2.38 -9.61
C PRO A 134 13.28 -2.98 -10.84
N ALA A 135 12.93 -2.15 -11.84
CA ALA A 135 12.25 -2.58 -13.05
C ALA A 135 13.21 -3.05 -14.17
N GLU A 136 14.52 -2.86 -14.03
CA GLU A 136 15.50 -3.23 -15.07
C GLU A 136 15.60 -4.74 -15.29
N THR A 137 15.24 -5.54 -14.30
CA THR A 137 15.30 -7.00 -14.38
C THR A 137 13.96 -7.65 -14.06
N LEU A 138 13.66 -8.77 -14.71
CA LEU A 138 12.42 -9.54 -14.54
C LEU A 138 11.16 -8.64 -14.66
N SER A 139 11.06 -7.89 -15.75
CA SER A 139 9.94 -6.99 -16.04
C SER A 139 9.34 -7.33 -17.40
N VAL A 140 8.02 -7.20 -17.51
CA VAL A 140 7.31 -7.35 -18.79
C VAL A 140 7.27 -6.03 -19.59
N ALA A 141 7.68 -4.90 -18.99
CA ALA A 141 7.65 -3.58 -19.62
C ALA A 141 8.38 -3.53 -20.99
N PRO A 142 9.60 -4.09 -21.15
CA PRO A 142 10.28 -4.08 -22.45
C PRO A 142 9.51 -4.87 -23.54
N TYR A 143 8.82 -5.93 -23.20
CA TYR A 143 8.02 -6.70 -24.14
C TYR A 143 6.77 -5.93 -24.59
N LEU A 144 6.09 -5.28 -23.66
CA LEU A 144 4.94 -4.42 -23.97
C LEU A 144 5.34 -3.23 -24.83
N GLN A 145 6.46 -2.58 -24.56
CA GLN A 145 6.98 -1.49 -25.39
C GLN A 145 7.27 -1.93 -26.82
N ARG A 146 7.84 -3.13 -27.01
CA ARG A 146 8.08 -3.69 -28.34
C ARG A 146 6.78 -4.00 -29.09
N LEU A 147 5.77 -4.51 -28.42
CA LEU A 147 4.46 -4.81 -29.01
C LEU A 147 3.71 -3.54 -29.38
N LEU A 148 3.66 -2.57 -28.47
CA LEU A 148 2.98 -1.29 -28.71
C LEU A 148 3.72 -0.44 -29.77
N GLY A 149 5.05 -0.43 -29.76
CA GLY A 149 5.86 0.24 -30.78
C GLY A 149 5.67 -0.34 -32.17
N ARG A 150 5.50 -1.66 -32.31
CA ARG A 150 5.16 -2.29 -33.58
C ARG A 150 3.75 -1.96 -34.06
N ALA A 151 2.80 -1.81 -33.12
CA ALA A 151 1.43 -1.42 -33.46
C ALA A 151 1.30 0.03 -33.91
N VAL A 152 2.19 0.93 -33.43
CA VAL A 152 2.19 2.36 -33.80
C VAL A 152 2.97 2.63 -35.08
N VAL A 153 3.93 1.79 -35.46
CA VAL A 153 4.77 1.97 -36.69
C VAL A 153 4.21 1.17 -37.90
N GLY A 154 3.16 0.38 -37.68
CA GLY A 154 2.53 -0.49 -38.69
C GLY A 154 1.39 0.17 -39.50
N HIS A 155 1.35 1.48 -39.60
CA HIS A 155 0.41 2.23 -40.49
C HIS A 155 1.16 3.13 -41.42
#